data_ec8f0c9cf89180f883c704f7786a0ca6
#
_entry.id   ec8f0c9cf89180f883c704f7786a0ca6
#
_cell.length_a   1.000
_cell.length_b   1.000
_cell.length_c   1.000
_cell.angle_alpha   90.00
_cell.angle_beta   90.00
_cell.angle_gamma   90.00
#
_symmetry.space_group_name_H-M   'P 1'
#
loop_
_entity.id
_entity.type
_entity.pdbx_description
1 polymer ?
#
loop_
_entity_poly.entity_id
_entity_poly.type
_entity_poly.pdbx_seq_one_letter_code
_entity_poly.pdbx_strand_id
1 'polypeptide(L)'
;MWIKSVIRRDDAEPRALDMAGTGLLQAIQILAYVSNYNPKILLLDEPDAHLHPSNQRLLSHTLDVISKQTDTKIILATHSRHLLDSLSESEAAKLFWIKSGIATQQDNWSDIAVLMDLGALDKGEQFLNGSYKYLVWTEDTDTKPLEVLLVANGIPSDQTLIFSYQASSKVDAAKLMASFTERVRPGVITVVHRDRDFMDDSEVTRLLSKYNLDSQKNIRMLITERSDIEAYFTDPKHLSIATGKDEQEVRDLIDDILHDNMVEFVLLFQNKREEIKRDLYKKDPNNCPSPSSLISGSRVPVEKTVGKKLLKLIRNRLQSEGLNGGDIITETMALKREEIARIFN
;
A
#
# COMPACT_ATOMS: atom_id res chain seq x y z
N MET A 1 17.61 -24.58 -47.06
CA MET A 1 18.04 -25.26 -45.80
C MET A 1 17.38 -24.56 -44.63
N TRP A 2 16.49 -25.25 -43.92
CA TRP A 2 15.82 -24.66 -42.76
C TRP A 2 16.64 -25.04 -41.51
N ILE A 3 17.11 -24.07 -40.74
CA ILE A 3 17.75 -24.29 -39.44
C ILE A 3 16.65 -24.31 -38.38
N LYS A 4 16.49 -25.44 -37.72
CA LYS A 4 15.54 -25.60 -36.61
C LYS A 4 16.29 -25.49 -35.30
N SER A 5 16.05 -24.43 -34.54
CA SER A 5 16.59 -24.26 -33.19
C SER A 5 15.74 -25.03 -32.19
N VAL A 6 16.36 -25.83 -31.32
CA VAL A 6 15.67 -26.65 -30.34
C VAL A 6 16.32 -26.49 -28.96
N ILE A 7 15.51 -26.64 -27.93
CA ILE A 7 15.97 -26.75 -26.54
C ILE A 7 15.95 -28.21 -26.15
N ARG A 8 17.08 -28.73 -25.67
CA ARG A 8 17.18 -30.06 -25.10
C ARG A 8 17.42 -29.96 -23.60
N ARG A 9 16.57 -30.65 -22.82
CA ARG A 9 16.82 -30.95 -21.42
C ARG A 9 17.34 -32.40 -21.35
N ASP A 10 18.18 -32.66 -20.36
CA ASP A 10 18.66 -34.02 -20.07
C ASP A 10 17.47 -34.97 -20.05
N ASP A 11 17.55 -36.10 -20.80
CA ASP A 11 16.53 -37.14 -20.91
C ASP A 11 15.15 -36.75 -21.46
N ALA A 12 14.95 -35.55 -22.00
CA ALA A 12 13.69 -35.13 -22.56
C ALA A 12 13.76 -34.96 -24.09
N GLU A 13 12.62 -35.17 -24.76
CA GLU A 13 12.47 -34.89 -26.21
C GLU A 13 12.79 -33.42 -26.51
N PRO A 14 13.60 -33.16 -27.58
CA PRO A 14 13.92 -31.79 -27.96
C PRO A 14 12.66 -31.02 -28.36
N ARG A 15 12.48 -29.85 -27.78
CA ARG A 15 11.35 -28.95 -28.10
C ARG A 15 11.84 -27.80 -28.98
N ALA A 16 10.97 -27.33 -29.87
CA ALA A 16 11.27 -26.17 -30.68
C ALA A 16 11.46 -24.93 -29.77
N LEU A 17 12.38 -24.03 -30.14
CA LEU A 17 12.73 -22.85 -29.33
C LEU A 17 11.52 -21.91 -29.14
N ASP A 18 10.62 -21.82 -30.08
CA ASP A 18 9.38 -21.05 -30.03
C ASP A 18 8.37 -21.57 -28.99
N MET A 19 8.56 -22.79 -28.49
CA MET A 19 7.79 -23.35 -27.36
C MET A 19 8.38 -22.99 -25.99
N ALA A 20 9.47 -22.24 -25.97
CA ALA A 20 10.03 -21.74 -24.70
C ALA A 20 9.17 -20.62 -24.11
N GLY A 21 9.20 -20.46 -22.80
CA GLY A 21 8.58 -19.29 -22.17
C GLY A 21 9.23 -17.99 -22.67
N THR A 22 8.41 -16.95 -22.80
CA THR A 22 8.80 -15.64 -23.33
C THR A 22 10.06 -15.06 -22.68
N GLY A 23 10.21 -15.22 -21.36
CA GLY A 23 11.39 -14.72 -20.63
C GLY A 23 12.70 -15.42 -21.04
N LEU A 24 12.67 -16.75 -21.30
CA LEU A 24 13.87 -17.45 -21.78
C LEU A 24 14.23 -17.01 -23.19
N LEU A 25 13.25 -16.80 -24.06
CA LEU A 25 13.46 -16.30 -25.41
C LEU A 25 14.09 -14.90 -25.38
N GLN A 26 13.63 -14.02 -24.50
CA GLN A 26 14.18 -12.66 -24.32
C GLN A 26 15.64 -12.71 -23.86
N ALA A 27 15.96 -13.54 -22.87
CA ALA A 27 17.33 -13.70 -22.41
C ALA A 27 18.27 -14.22 -23.52
N ILE A 28 17.82 -15.25 -24.26
CA ILE A 28 18.59 -15.80 -25.41
C ILE A 28 18.78 -14.72 -26.48
N GLN A 29 17.77 -13.93 -26.77
CA GLN A 29 17.83 -12.85 -27.76
C GLN A 29 18.89 -11.80 -27.38
N ILE A 30 18.91 -11.35 -26.12
CA ILE A 30 19.90 -10.41 -25.62
C ILE A 30 21.32 -10.97 -25.77
N LEU A 31 21.54 -12.21 -25.32
CA LEU A 31 22.84 -12.86 -25.40
C LEU A 31 23.30 -13.06 -26.84
N ALA A 32 22.41 -13.54 -27.70
CA ALA A 32 22.72 -13.73 -29.12
C ALA A 32 23.06 -12.43 -29.82
N TYR A 33 22.34 -11.35 -29.48
CA TYR A 33 22.61 -10.04 -30.02
C TYR A 33 23.99 -9.52 -29.62
N VAL A 34 24.32 -9.58 -28.34
CA VAL A 34 25.62 -9.13 -27.82
C VAL A 34 26.77 -9.95 -28.43
N SER A 35 26.62 -11.29 -28.46
CA SER A 35 27.65 -12.18 -28.98
C SER A 35 27.90 -12.01 -30.47
N ASN A 36 26.87 -11.66 -31.24
CA ASN A 36 26.99 -11.53 -32.70
C ASN A 36 27.46 -10.14 -33.15
N TYR A 37 27.05 -9.08 -32.45
CA TYR A 37 27.23 -7.70 -32.91
C TYR A 37 28.25 -6.91 -32.09
N ASN A 38 28.65 -7.35 -30.91
CA ASN A 38 29.54 -6.64 -29.97
C ASN A 38 29.24 -5.14 -29.87
N PRO A 39 28.01 -4.75 -29.50
CA PRO A 39 27.59 -3.36 -29.52
C PRO A 39 28.43 -2.53 -28.52
N LYS A 40 28.73 -1.31 -28.86
CA LYS A 40 29.35 -0.36 -27.92
C LYS A 40 28.41 0.07 -26.80
N ILE A 41 27.11 0.19 -27.13
CA ILE A 41 26.06 0.57 -26.21
C ILE A 41 24.89 -0.39 -26.42
N LEU A 42 24.39 -0.96 -25.33
CA LEU A 42 23.20 -1.81 -25.29
C LEU A 42 22.14 -1.11 -24.44
N LEU A 43 20.98 -0.82 -25.04
CA LEU A 43 19.83 -0.24 -24.35
C LEU A 43 18.80 -1.34 -24.12
N LEU A 44 18.38 -1.53 -22.87
CA LEU A 44 17.41 -2.52 -22.47
C LEU A 44 16.26 -1.82 -21.71
N ASP A 45 15.05 -2.05 -22.17
CA ASP A 45 13.83 -1.55 -21.53
C ASP A 45 13.03 -2.74 -21.01
N GLU A 46 12.81 -2.77 -19.68
CA GLU A 46 12.13 -3.84 -18.95
C GLU A 46 12.57 -5.28 -19.38
N PRO A 47 13.87 -5.59 -19.40
CA PRO A 47 14.35 -6.89 -19.89
C PRO A 47 13.97 -8.06 -18.98
N ASP A 48 13.38 -7.78 -17.85
CA ASP A 48 12.93 -8.71 -16.82
C ASP A 48 11.41 -8.94 -16.82
N ALA A 49 10.63 -8.22 -17.63
CA ALA A 49 9.18 -8.13 -17.57
C ALA A 49 8.41 -9.48 -17.55
N HIS A 50 8.98 -10.56 -18.03
CA HIS A 50 8.34 -11.88 -18.05
C HIS A 50 9.21 -12.97 -17.41
N LEU A 51 10.25 -12.58 -16.68
CA LEU A 51 11.16 -13.50 -16.05
C LEU A 51 10.70 -13.83 -14.61
N HIS A 52 10.78 -15.12 -14.25
CA HIS A 52 10.68 -15.51 -12.85
C HIS A 52 11.84 -14.87 -12.03
N PRO A 53 11.65 -14.50 -10.75
CA PRO A 53 12.69 -13.86 -9.94
C PRO A 53 14.08 -14.52 -9.97
N SER A 54 14.14 -15.85 -10.00
CA SER A 54 15.41 -16.57 -10.13
C SER A 54 16.13 -16.29 -11.46
N ASN A 55 15.37 -16.11 -12.55
CA ASN A 55 15.93 -15.83 -13.87
C ASN A 55 16.32 -14.34 -14.00
N GLN A 56 15.65 -13.45 -13.28
CA GLN A 56 16.05 -12.05 -13.20
C GLN A 56 17.43 -11.88 -12.56
N ARG A 57 17.73 -12.65 -11.51
CA ARG A 57 19.08 -12.69 -10.91
C ARG A 57 20.12 -13.23 -11.88
N LEU A 58 19.78 -14.30 -12.63
CA LEU A 58 20.67 -14.84 -13.65
C LEU A 58 20.93 -13.81 -14.77
N LEU A 59 19.90 -13.10 -15.22
CA LEU A 59 20.02 -12.02 -16.20
C LEU A 59 20.96 -10.92 -15.69
N SER A 60 20.77 -10.41 -14.46
CA SER A 60 21.61 -9.36 -13.90
C SER A 60 23.08 -9.78 -13.83
N HIS A 61 23.36 -10.99 -13.35
CA HIS A 61 24.71 -11.54 -13.32
C HIS A 61 25.32 -11.63 -14.72
N THR A 62 24.52 -12.06 -15.70
CA THR A 62 24.99 -12.16 -17.09
C THR A 62 25.30 -10.78 -17.67
N LEU A 63 24.46 -9.78 -17.42
CA LEU A 63 24.70 -8.39 -17.86
C LEU A 63 25.96 -7.80 -17.20
N ASP A 64 26.16 -8.09 -15.91
CA ASP A 64 27.37 -7.66 -15.19
C ASP A 64 28.63 -8.30 -15.79
N VAL A 65 28.61 -9.57 -16.11
CA VAL A 65 29.71 -10.29 -16.79
C VAL A 65 29.99 -9.67 -18.18
N ILE A 66 28.94 -9.40 -18.96
CA ILE A 66 29.10 -8.75 -20.29
C ILE A 66 29.77 -7.38 -20.13
N SER A 67 29.29 -6.56 -19.19
CA SER A 67 29.85 -5.22 -18.98
C SER A 67 31.32 -5.21 -18.54
N LYS A 68 31.76 -6.27 -17.82
CA LYS A 68 33.15 -6.44 -17.35
C LYS A 68 34.07 -7.10 -18.37
N GLN A 69 33.54 -8.00 -19.21
CA GLN A 69 34.35 -8.77 -20.16
C GLN A 69 34.35 -8.22 -21.58
N THR A 70 33.48 -7.26 -21.87
CA THR A 70 33.39 -6.62 -23.20
C THR A 70 33.46 -5.10 -23.05
N ASP A 71 33.69 -4.38 -24.17
CA ASP A 71 33.60 -2.92 -24.21
C ASP A 71 32.16 -2.39 -24.28
N THR A 72 31.16 -3.25 -24.05
CA THR A 72 29.72 -2.89 -24.14
C THR A 72 29.30 -2.13 -22.89
N LYS A 73 28.81 -0.91 -23.04
CA LYS A 73 28.13 -0.17 -21.99
C LYS A 73 26.65 -0.51 -22.02
N ILE A 74 26.10 -0.91 -20.89
CA ILE A 74 24.69 -1.31 -20.76
C ILE A 74 23.92 -0.19 -20.05
N ILE A 75 22.82 0.25 -20.66
CA ILE A 75 21.85 1.15 -20.04
C ILE A 75 20.54 0.36 -19.96
N LEU A 76 20.02 0.22 -18.77
CA LEU A 76 18.88 -0.64 -18.44
C LEU A 76 17.83 0.19 -17.72
N ALA A 77 16.57 0.15 -18.20
CA ALA A 77 15.42 0.64 -17.45
C ALA A 77 14.63 -0.55 -16.89
N THR A 78 14.21 -0.49 -15.64
CA THR A 78 13.45 -1.55 -15.00
C THR A 78 12.62 -1.04 -13.83
N HIS A 79 11.51 -1.72 -13.55
CA HIS A 79 10.71 -1.62 -12.31
C HIS A 79 10.84 -2.87 -11.44
N SER A 80 11.84 -3.72 -11.67
CA SER A 80 12.04 -4.94 -10.89
C SER A 80 12.98 -4.73 -9.71
N ARG A 81 12.45 -4.92 -8.51
CA ARG A 81 13.26 -4.97 -7.29
C ARG A 81 14.33 -6.06 -7.35
N HIS A 82 13.98 -7.25 -7.83
CA HIS A 82 14.93 -8.38 -7.87
C HIS A 82 16.14 -8.11 -8.78
N LEU A 83 15.90 -7.41 -9.89
CA LEU A 83 16.97 -6.98 -10.77
C LEU A 83 17.82 -5.88 -10.12
N LEU A 84 17.16 -4.91 -9.47
CA LEU A 84 17.82 -3.84 -8.72
C LEU A 84 18.70 -4.38 -7.60
N ASP A 85 18.16 -5.26 -6.73
CA ASP A 85 18.90 -5.88 -5.64
C ASP A 85 20.14 -6.63 -6.14
N SER A 86 20.00 -7.39 -7.21
CA SER A 86 21.11 -8.12 -7.82
C SER A 86 22.19 -7.22 -8.41
N LEU A 87 21.80 -6.12 -9.06
CA LEU A 87 22.76 -5.17 -9.65
C LEU A 87 23.44 -4.30 -8.59
N SER A 88 22.83 -4.12 -7.42
CA SER A 88 23.43 -3.38 -6.31
C SER A 88 24.71 -4.04 -5.77
N GLU A 89 24.90 -5.33 -6.01
CA GLU A 89 26.12 -6.08 -5.64
C GLU A 89 27.28 -5.80 -6.60
N SER A 90 27.05 -5.17 -7.74
CA SER A 90 28.08 -4.86 -8.74
C SER A 90 28.70 -3.48 -8.54
N GLU A 91 29.98 -3.40 -8.29
CA GLU A 91 30.73 -2.14 -8.20
C GLU A 91 30.70 -1.31 -9.49
N ALA A 92 30.47 -1.93 -10.64
CA ALA A 92 30.41 -1.27 -11.94
C ALA A 92 29.04 -0.65 -12.23
N ALA A 93 27.99 -1.04 -11.53
CA ALA A 93 26.65 -0.55 -11.75
C ALA A 93 26.41 0.80 -11.08
N LYS A 94 25.68 1.68 -11.77
CA LYS A 94 25.23 2.97 -11.23
C LYS A 94 23.73 3.08 -11.38
N LEU A 95 23.07 3.52 -10.32
CA LEU A 95 21.63 3.73 -10.31
C LEU A 95 21.31 5.19 -10.61
N PHE A 96 20.41 5.43 -11.55
CA PHE A 96 19.88 6.74 -11.86
C PHE A 96 18.37 6.74 -11.72
N TRP A 97 17.86 7.73 -11.01
CA TRP A 97 16.45 8.04 -10.99
C TRP A 97 16.14 9.07 -12.07
N ILE A 98 15.22 8.76 -12.98
CA ILE A 98 14.81 9.67 -14.05
C ILE A 98 13.41 10.20 -13.76
N LYS A 99 13.29 11.53 -13.64
CA LYS A 99 12.01 12.19 -13.46
C LYS A 99 11.93 13.46 -14.31
N SER A 100 10.84 13.63 -15.03
CA SER A 100 10.62 14.79 -15.91
C SER A 100 11.82 15.09 -16.84
N GLY A 101 12.49 14.03 -17.31
CA GLY A 101 13.65 14.14 -18.20
C GLY A 101 14.99 14.43 -17.50
N ILE A 102 15.02 14.55 -16.17
CA ILE A 102 16.25 14.78 -15.39
C ILE A 102 16.68 13.46 -14.77
N ALA A 103 17.94 13.08 -14.99
CA ALA A 103 18.55 11.90 -14.40
C ALA A 103 19.40 12.30 -13.18
N THR A 104 19.12 11.74 -12.02
CA THR A 104 19.85 11.97 -10.78
C THR A 104 20.44 10.64 -10.29
N GLN A 105 21.76 10.61 -10.10
CA GLN A 105 22.44 9.43 -9.56
C GLN A 105 22.03 9.20 -8.11
N GLN A 106 21.77 7.94 -7.77
CA GLN A 106 21.39 7.49 -6.43
C GLN A 106 22.46 6.54 -5.90
N ASP A 107 22.98 6.84 -4.73
CA ASP A 107 24.02 6.02 -4.09
C ASP A 107 23.42 4.94 -3.20
N ASN A 108 22.18 5.14 -2.73
CA ASN A 108 21.50 4.23 -1.81
C ASN A 108 20.45 3.37 -2.53
N TRP A 109 20.90 2.26 -3.11
CA TRP A 109 20.05 1.30 -3.83
C TRP A 109 18.96 0.70 -2.95
N SER A 110 19.25 0.45 -1.67
CA SER A 110 18.31 -0.18 -0.74
C SER A 110 17.10 0.72 -0.44
N ASP A 111 17.27 2.05 -0.46
CA ASP A 111 16.17 2.97 -0.24
C ASP A 111 15.21 2.99 -1.44
N ILE A 112 15.76 2.93 -2.64
CA ILE A 112 14.96 2.82 -3.87
C ILE A 112 14.21 1.49 -3.90
N ALA A 113 14.86 0.38 -3.52
CA ALA A 113 14.23 -0.92 -3.44
C ALA A 113 13.04 -0.94 -2.45
N VAL A 114 13.18 -0.28 -1.30
CA VAL A 114 12.09 -0.13 -0.33
C VAL A 114 10.93 0.69 -0.91
N LEU A 115 11.22 1.81 -1.58
CA LEU A 115 10.18 2.63 -2.22
C LEU A 115 9.45 1.87 -3.33
N MET A 116 10.15 1.01 -4.07
CA MET A 116 9.53 0.12 -5.06
C MET A 116 8.56 -0.87 -4.41
N ASP A 117 8.97 -1.54 -3.33
CA ASP A 117 8.12 -2.49 -2.58
C ASP A 117 6.85 -1.85 -2.04
N LEU A 118 6.95 -0.60 -1.65
CA LEU A 118 5.84 0.15 -1.10
C LEU A 118 4.92 0.75 -2.18
N GLY A 119 5.27 0.61 -3.47
CA GLY A 119 4.58 1.30 -4.55
C GLY A 119 4.65 2.83 -4.44
N ALA A 120 5.70 3.34 -3.82
CA ALA A 120 5.85 4.75 -3.45
C ALA A 120 6.92 5.49 -4.26
N LEU A 121 7.31 4.94 -5.41
CA LEU A 121 8.36 5.55 -6.25
C LEU A 121 7.98 6.94 -6.74
N ASP A 122 6.72 7.16 -7.10
CA ASP A 122 6.21 8.43 -7.59
C ASP A 122 6.29 9.56 -6.55
N LYS A 123 6.16 9.21 -5.26
CA LYS A 123 6.26 10.12 -4.11
C LYS A 123 7.64 10.10 -3.43
N GLY A 124 8.49 9.13 -3.77
CA GLY A 124 9.74 8.89 -3.07
C GLY A 124 10.70 10.08 -3.14
N GLU A 125 10.77 10.76 -4.28
CA GLU A 125 11.60 11.95 -4.42
C GLU A 125 11.06 13.12 -3.59
N GLN A 126 9.75 13.31 -3.53
CA GLN A 126 9.13 14.30 -2.66
C GLN A 126 9.50 14.03 -1.21
N PHE A 127 9.50 12.75 -0.81
CA PHE A 127 9.92 12.32 0.51
C PHE A 127 11.42 12.59 0.75
N LEU A 128 12.29 12.19 -0.16
CA LEU A 128 13.74 12.34 -0.01
C LEU A 128 14.19 13.81 0.01
N ASN A 129 13.56 14.68 -0.77
CA ASN A 129 13.93 16.07 -0.96
C ASN A 129 13.02 17.07 -0.26
N GLY A 130 11.86 16.66 0.22
CA GLY A 130 10.86 17.53 0.85
C GLY A 130 11.12 17.83 2.33
N SER A 131 10.47 18.87 2.87
CA SER A 131 10.55 19.30 4.27
C SER A 131 9.31 18.84 5.05
N TYR A 132 8.95 17.56 4.94
CA TYR A 132 7.80 17.00 5.64
C TYR A 132 8.13 16.71 7.10
N LYS A 133 7.17 17.00 7.99
CA LYS A 133 7.23 16.71 9.42
C LYS A 133 6.58 15.35 9.73
N TYR A 134 5.58 14.98 8.93
CA TYR A 134 4.79 13.78 9.13
C TYR A 134 4.78 12.89 7.89
N LEU A 135 5.01 11.61 8.09
CA LEU A 135 4.80 10.57 7.08
C LEU A 135 3.68 9.66 7.55
N VAL A 136 2.61 9.59 6.80
CA VAL A 136 1.46 8.75 7.12
C VAL A 136 1.36 7.64 6.10
N TRP A 137 1.38 6.41 6.57
CA TRP A 137 1.26 5.22 5.76
C TRP A 137 -0.10 4.59 6.01
N THR A 138 -0.87 4.35 4.96
CA THR A 138 -2.21 3.78 5.04
C THR A 138 -2.39 2.60 4.11
N GLU A 139 -3.29 1.68 4.46
CA GLU A 139 -3.71 0.60 3.58
C GLU A 139 -4.76 1.03 2.54
N ASP A 140 -5.34 2.22 2.71
CA ASP A 140 -6.33 2.76 1.79
C ASP A 140 -5.68 3.30 0.52
N THR A 141 -6.30 3.00 -0.62
CA THR A 141 -5.91 3.54 -1.92
C THR A 141 -6.43 4.96 -2.15
N ASP A 142 -7.62 5.26 -1.63
CA ASP A 142 -8.17 6.63 -1.57
C ASP A 142 -7.73 7.28 -0.25
N THR A 143 -6.77 8.18 -0.33
CA THR A 143 -6.19 8.86 0.84
C THR A 143 -6.94 10.14 1.23
N LYS A 144 -7.92 10.60 0.43
CA LYS A 144 -8.65 11.85 0.67
C LYS A 144 -9.39 11.88 2.01
N PRO A 145 -10.12 10.83 2.43
CA PRO A 145 -10.77 10.83 3.74
C PRO A 145 -9.78 10.98 4.90
N LEU A 146 -8.65 10.29 4.83
CA LEU A 146 -7.60 10.38 5.84
C LEU A 146 -6.98 11.78 5.87
N GLU A 147 -6.68 12.36 4.72
CA GLU A 147 -6.14 13.72 4.61
C GLU A 147 -7.07 14.75 5.26
N VAL A 148 -8.37 14.73 4.92
CA VAL A 148 -9.37 15.62 5.50
C VAL A 148 -9.47 15.43 7.02
N LEU A 149 -9.46 14.19 7.50
CA LEU A 149 -9.51 13.90 8.92
C LEU A 149 -8.27 14.44 9.67
N LEU A 150 -7.08 14.30 9.09
CA LEU A 150 -5.84 14.83 9.66
C LEU A 150 -5.86 16.36 9.73
N VAL A 151 -6.27 17.03 8.66
CA VAL A 151 -6.38 18.51 8.61
C VAL A 151 -7.38 19.01 9.65
N ALA A 152 -8.55 18.36 9.79
CA ALA A 152 -9.54 18.70 10.82
C ALA A 152 -9.00 18.58 12.26
N ASN A 153 -7.93 17.79 12.45
CA ASN A 153 -7.25 17.61 13.74
C ASN A 153 -5.95 18.41 13.86
N GLY A 154 -5.73 19.38 12.98
CA GLY A 154 -4.62 20.35 13.07
C GLY A 154 -3.29 19.83 12.52
N ILE A 155 -3.31 18.75 11.73
CA ILE A 155 -2.12 18.23 11.04
C ILE A 155 -2.07 18.82 9.63
N PRO A 156 -1.12 19.73 9.31
CA PRO A 156 -1.11 20.46 8.04
C PRO A 156 -0.82 19.55 6.86
N SER A 157 -1.58 19.69 5.77
CA SER A 157 -1.38 18.90 4.55
C SER A 157 -0.05 19.17 3.85
N ASP A 158 0.44 20.40 3.90
CA ASP A 158 1.73 20.83 3.33
C ASP A 158 2.95 20.27 4.09
N GLN A 159 2.77 19.83 5.34
CA GLN A 159 3.78 19.18 6.17
C GLN A 159 3.60 17.65 6.26
N THR A 160 2.60 17.10 5.58
CA THR A 160 2.23 15.69 5.68
C THR A 160 2.32 15.02 4.32
N LEU A 161 3.00 13.89 4.25
CA LEU A 161 3.03 13.05 3.07
C LEU A 161 2.33 11.72 3.37
N ILE A 162 1.29 11.40 2.60
CA ILE A 162 0.51 10.19 2.78
C ILE A 162 0.86 9.18 1.69
N PHE A 163 1.24 7.97 2.10
CA PHE A 163 1.52 6.83 1.25
C PHE A 163 0.46 5.74 1.43
N SER A 164 -0.02 5.19 0.32
CA SER A 164 -0.75 3.93 0.31
C SER A 164 0.24 2.80 0.11
N TYR A 165 0.25 1.80 1.00
CA TYR A 165 1.13 0.64 0.89
C TYR A 165 0.37 -0.61 0.45
N GLN A 166 1.00 -1.41 -0.41
CA GLN A 166 0.43 -2.63 -0.97
C GLN A 166 1.16 -3.89 -0.47
N ALA A 167 1.73 -3.85 0.74
CA ALA A 167 2.50 -4.97 1.26
C ALA A 167 1.64 -6.20 1.55
N SER A 168 2.19 -7.37 1.31
CA SER A 168 1.53 -8.68 1.51
C SER A 168 1.21 -9.00 2.98
N SER A 169 1.85 -8.30 3.93
CA SER A 169 1.63 -8.42 5.37
C SER A 169 1.65 -7.04 6.01
N LYS A 170 0.56 -6.70 6.72
CA LYS A 170 0.42 -5.43 7.46
C LYS A 170 1.55 -5.23 8.49
N VAL A 171 2.04 -6.30 9.12
CA VAL A 171 3.13 -6.26 10.12
C VAL A 171 4.47 -5.96 9.46
N ASP A 172 4.77 -6.63 8.36
CA ASP A 172 6.05 -6.48 7.68
C ASP A 172 6.15 -5.11 7.01
N ALA A 173 5.04 -4.60 6.47
CA ALA A 173 4.94 -3.23 5.98
C ALA A 173 5.27 -2.21 7.07
N ALA A 174 4.66 -2.31 8.24
CA ALA A 174 4.91 -1.39 9.35
C ALA A 174 6.38 -1.38 9.76
N LYS A 175 7.02 -2.55 9.89
CA LYS A 175 8.44 -2.67 10.24
C LYS A 175 9.37 -2.11 9.17
N LEU A 176 9.07 -2.42 7.91
CA LEU A 176 9.85 -1.93 6.78
C LEU A 176 9.83 -0.40 6.72
N MET A 177 8.65 0.19 6.86
CA MET A 177 8.47 1.64 6.89
C MET A 177 9.19 2.29 8.04
N ALA A 178 9.13 1.65 9.21
CA ALA A 178 9.81 2.07 10.40
C ALA A 178 11.31 2.26 10.16
N SER A 179 11.94 1.19 9.73
CA SER A 179 13.39 1.17 9.47
C SER A 179 13.79 2.14 8.35
N PHE A 180 12.96 2.24 7.32
CA PHE A 180 13.19 3.15 6.21
C PHE A 180 13.19 4.62 6.65
N THR A 181 12.14 5.04 7.35
CA THR A 181 12.00 6.45 7.77
C THR A 181 13.13 6.89 8.71
N GLU A 182 13.47 6.04 9.68
CA GLU A 182 14.53 6.37 10.63
C GLU A 182 15.90 6.52 9.95
N ARG A 183 16.17 5.70 8.92
CA ARG A 183 17.43 5.75 8.17
C ARG A 183 17.51 6.96 7.24
N VAL A 184 16.43 7.25 6.50
CA VAL A 184 16.45 8.21 5.39
C VAL A 184 16.16 9.64 5.85
N ARG A 185 15.26 9.80 6.81
CA ARG A 185 14.82 11.10 7.33
C ARG A 185 14.64 11.04 8.86
N PRO A 186 15.74 10.97 9.64
CA PRO A 186 15.67 10.99 11.10
C PRO A 186 14.99 12.26 11.59
N GLY A 187 14.09 12.10 12.57
CA GLY A 187 13.31 13.21 13.15
C GLY A 187 11.94 13.46 12.49
N VAL A 188 11.63 12.79 11.38
CA VAL A 188 10.27 12.78 10.82
C VAL A 188 9.41 11.81 11.64
N ILE A 189 8.21 12.24 12.02
CA ILE A 189 7.24 11.38 12.70
C ILE A 189 6.55 10.48 11.68
N THR A 190 6.76 9.20 11.79
CA THR A 190 6.09 8.19 10.97
C THR A 190 4.85 7.69 11.67
N VAL A 191 3.70 7.78 11.00
CA VAL A 191 2.43 7.26 11.49
C VAL A 191 1.97 6.15 10.56
N VAL A 192 1.69 4.98 11.11
CA VAL A 192 1.09 3.86 10.39
C VAL A 192 -0.38 3.82 10.71
N HIS A 193 -1.21 4.12 9.73
CA HIS A 193 -2.66 4.05 9.85
C HIS A 193 -3.14 2.63 9.56
N ARG A 194 -4.10 2.19 10.36
CA ARG A 194 -4.85 0.96 10.16
C ARG A 194 -6.29 1.11 10.63
N ASP A 195 -7.22 0.55 9.88
CA ASP A 195 -8.60 0.42 10.27
C ASP A 195 -8.76 -0.52 11.46
N ARG A 196 -9.69 -0.17 12.36
CA ARG A 196 -10.02 -0.99 13.54
C ARG A 196 -10.74 -2.28 13.19
N ASP A 197 -11.51 -2.31 12.10
CA ASP A 197 -12.23 -3.50 11.62
C ASP A 197 -13.10 -4.17 12.69
N PHE A 198 -13.64 -3.43 13.65
CA PHE A 198 -14.42 -3.92 14.80
C PHE A 198 -13.64 -4.69 15.87
N MET A 199 -12.32 -4.53 15.93
CA MET A 199 -11.52 -5.00 17.07
C MET A 199 -11.94 -4.29 18.36
N ASP A 200 -12.03 -5.02 19.45
CA ASP A 200 -12.13 -4.43 20.77
C ASP A 200 -10.76 -3.93 21.28
N ASP A 201 -10.72 -3.27 22.44
CA ASP A 201 -9.48 -2.68 22.95
C ASP A 201 -8.42 -3.74 23.31
N SER A 202 -8.85 -4.92 23.73
CA SER A 202 -7.95 -6.04 24.02
C SER A 202 -7.33 -6.61 22.74
N GLU A 203 -8.09 -6.67 21.66
CA GLU A 203 -7.64 -7.09 20.34
C GLU A 203 -6.71 -6.06 19.71
N VAL A 204 -7.00 -4.76 19.87
CA VAL A 204 -6.09 -3.67 19.48
C VAL A 204 -4.77 -3.78 20.22
N THR A 205 -4.79 -3.99 21.53
CA THR A 205 -3.58 -4.18 22.34
C THR A 205 -2.78 -5.41 21.89
N ARG A 206 -3.46 -6.52 21.58
CA ARG A 206 -2.85 -7.73 21.04
C ARG A 206 -2.19 -7.48 19.68
N LEU A 207 -2.86 -6.71 18.83
CA LEU A 207 -2.33 -6.31 17.53
C LEU A 207 -1.07 -5.45 17.66
N LEU A 208 -1.09 -4.42 18.51
CA LEU A 208 0.06 -3.54 18.77
C LEU A 208 1.25 -4.34 19.32
N SER A 209 1.00 -5.26 20.25
CA SER A 209 2.04 -6.15 20.77
C SER A 209 2.66 -7.04 19.67
N LYS A 210 1.83 -7.53 18.73
CA LYS A 210 2.30 -8.31 17.56
C LYS A 210 3.21 -7.47 16.65
N TYR A 211 2.93 -6.17 16.49
CA TYR A 211 3.76 -5.28 15.69
C TYR A 211 5.11 -4.99 16.34
N ASN A 212 5.20 -5.01 17.68
CA ASN A 212 6.42 -4.77 18.44
C ASN A 212 7.19 -3.51 17.97
N LEU A 213 6.48 -2.39 17.93
CA LEU A 213 7.03 -1.10 17.47
C LEU A 213 7.64 -0.27 18.61
N ASP A 214 7.58 -0.75 19.86
CA ASP A 214 8.03 -0.03 21.06
C ASP A 214 9.52 0.33 21.05
N SER A 215 10.33 -0.36 20.24
CA SER A 215 11.75 -0.09 20.08
C SER A 215 12.06 1.11 19.17
N GLN A 216 11.08 1.66 18.46
CA GLN A 216 11.28 2.69 17.44
C GLN A 216 10.62 3.99 17.85
N LYS A 217 11.43 4.95 18.35
CA LYS A 217 10.96 6.20 18.94
C LYS A 217 10.15 7.13 18.04
N ASN A 218 10.31 7.00 16.73
CA ASN A 218 9.70 7.91 15.76
C ASN A 218 8.47 7.33 15.05
N ILE A 219 7.99 6.15 15.49
CA ILE A 219 6.84 5.50 14.87
C ILE A 219 5.68 5.44 15.82
N ARG A 220 4.53 5.75 15.28
CA ARG A 220 3.27 5.76 16.00
C ARG A 220 2.21 5.03 15.21
N MET A 221 1.27 4.39 15.89
CA MET A 221 0.11 3.73 15.26
C MET A 221 -1.11 4.62 15.40
N LEU A 222 -1.78 4.86 14.28
CA LEU A 222 -3.12 5.42 14.22
C LEU A 222 -4.09 4.28 13.90
N ILE A 223 -4.76 3.73 14.93
CA ILE A 223 -5.86 2.80 14.75
C ILE A 223 -7.15 3.58 14.95
N THR A 224 -8.05 3.50 13.97
CA THR A 224 -9.33 4.21 14.05
C THR A 224 -10.13 3.79 15.29
N GLU A 225 -10.86 4.72 15.91
CA GLU A 225 -11.81 4.36 16.98
C GLU A 225 -13.04 3.63 16.42
N ARG A 226 -13.44 3.99 15.20
CA ARG A 226 -14.53 3.37 14.44
C ARG A 226 -13.99 2.27 13.50
N SER A 227 -14.88 1.63 12.76
CA SER A 227 -14.53 0.51 11.87
C SER A 227 -13.43 0.87 10.85
N ASP A 228 -13.52 2.03 10.25
CA ASP A 228 -12.66 2.54 9.20
C ASP A 228 -12.65 4.07 9.19
N ILE A 229 -11.83 4.68 8.34
CA ILE A 229 -11.73 6.15 8.23
C ILE A 229 -13.04 6.75 7.75
N GLU A 230 -13.74 6.14 6.83
CA GLU A 230 -15.00 6.66 6.30
C GLU A 230 -16.10 6.73 7.35
N ALA A 231 -16.02 5.92 8.41
CA ALA A 231 -16.98 5.94 9.50
C ALA A 231 -17.01 7.27 10.28
N TYR A 232 -15.92 8.04 10.28
CA TYR A 232 -15.92 9.38 10.89
C TYR A 232 -16.85 10.34 10.15
N PHE A 233 -16.96 10.19 8.82
CA PHE A 233 -17.80 11.02 7.95
C PHE A 233 -19.27 10.60 7.93
N THR A 234 -19.61 9.50 8.62
CA THR A 234 -21.02 9.09 8.82
C THR A 234 -21.60 9.62 10.13
N ASP A 235 -20.87 10.42 10.88
CA ASP A 235 -21.32 11.07 12.10
C ASP A 235 -22.48 12.03 11.80
N PRO A 236 -23.65 11.92 12.48
CA PRO A 236 -24.81 12.79 12.20
C PRO A 236 -24.50 14.27 12.33
N LYS A 237 -23.71 14.66 13.32
CA LYS A 237 -23.30 16.06 13.53
C LYS A 237 -22.39 16.56 12.39
N HIS A 238 -21.46 15.71 11.94
CA HIS A 238 -20.63 16.03 10.77
C HIS A 238 -21.47 16.21 9.53
N LEU A 239 -22.37 15.27 9.24
CA LEU A 239 -23.25 15.33 8.06
C LEU A 239 -24.21 16.50 8.10
N SER A 240 -24.76 16.83 9.27
CA SER A 240 -25.59 18.03 9.46
C SER A 240 -24.84 19.29 9.05
N ILE A 241 -23.60 19.46 9.52
CA ILE A 241 -22.76 20.63 9.17
C ILE A 241 -22.42 20.62 7.66
N ALA A 242 -22.02 19.46 7.12
CA ALA A 242 -21.58 19.35 5.73
C ALA A 242 -22.73 19.52 4.72
N THR A 243 -23.94 19.12 5.06
CA THR A 243 -25.11 19.17 4.16
C THR A 243 -26.05 20.34 4.41
N GLY A 244 -25.96 20.98 5.58
CA GLY A 244 -26.90 22.00 6.03
C GLY A 244 -28.27 21.47 6.48
N LYS A 245 -28.43 20.13 6.57
CA LYS A 245 -29.65 19.49 7.09
C LYS A 245 -29.70 19.54 8.62
N ASP A 246 -30.90 19.44 9.18
CA ASP A 246 -31.06 19.25 10.63
C ASP A 246 -30.44 17.94 11.09
N GLU A 247 -29.83 17.94 12.27
CA GLU A 247 -29.14 16.75 12.80
C GLU A 247 -30.10 15.57 13.01
N GLN A 248 -31.37 15.86 13.37
CA GLN A 248 -32.36 14.80 13.54
C GLN A 248 -32.79 14.19 12.19
N GLU A 249 -32.97 15.01 11.15
CA GLU A 249 -33.22 14.51 9.79
C GLU A 249 -32.10 13.59 9.30
N VAL A 250 -30.84 13.94 9.61
CA VAL A 250 -29.69 13.09 9.26
C VAL A 250 -29.68 11.78 10.04
N ARG A 251 -30.05 11.81 11.34
CA ARG A 251 -30.19 10.59 12.15
C ARG A 251 -31.25 9.67 11.60
N ASP A 252 -32.43 10.22 11.27
CA ASP A 252 -33.53 9.47 10.70
C ASP A 252 -33.15 8.84 9.35
N LEU A 253 -32.45 9.60 8.49
CA LEU A 253 -31.91 9.09 7.22
C LEU A 253 -30.91 7.93 7.42
N ILE A 254 -30.01 8.03 8.39
CA ILE A 254 -29.08 6.95 8.71
C ILE A 254 -29.81 5.72 9.23
N ASP A 255 -30.78 5.91 10.14
CA ASP A 255 -31.58 4.82 10.70
C ASP A 255 -32.37 4.10 9.61
N ASP A 256 -32.98 4.81 8.67
CA ASP A 256 -33.67 4.23 7.51
C ASP A 256 -32.71 3.39 6.64
N ILE A 257 -31.52 3.94 6.33
CA ILE A 257 -30.50 3.22 5.55
C ILE A 257 -30.07 1.93 6.28
N LEU A 258 -29.86 1.99 7.58
CA LEU A 258 -29.48 0.84 8.38
C LEU A 258 -30.58 -0.21 8.44
N HIS A 259 -31.83 0.23 8.54
CA HIS A 259 -33.00 -0.67 8.53
C HIS A 259 -33.11 -1.40 7.19
N ASP A 260 -33.06 -0.64 6.08
CA ASP A 260 -33.22 -1.17 4.74
C ASP A 260 -32.10 -2.14 4.33
N ASN A 261 -30.89 -1.98 4.90
CA ASN A 261 -29.70 -2.75 4.54
C ASN A 261 -29.18 -3.62 5.71
N MET A 262 -29.99 -3.91 6.71
CA MET A 262 -29.58 -4.59 7.94
C MET A 262 -28.86 -5.93 7.68
N VAL A 263 -29.39 -6.78 6.80
CA VAL A 263 -28.81 -8.08 6.51
C VAL A 263 -27.40 -7.94 5.92
N GLU A 264 -27.20 -6.97 5.03
CA GLU A 264 -25.89 -6.71 4.42
C GLU A 264 -24.88 -6.25 5.48
N PHE A 265 -25.25 -5.34 6.37
CA PHE A 265 -24.35 -4.86 7.42
C PHE A 265 -23.99 -5.98 8.42
N VAL A 266 -24.93 -6.85 8.78
CA VAL A 266 -24.65 -8.04 9.62
C VAL A 266 -23.63 -8.95 8.96
N LEU A 267 -23.78 -9.23 7.66
CA LEU A 267 -22.84 -10.07 6.90
C LEU A 267 -21.46 -9.42 6.82
N LEU A 268 -21.37 -8.12 6.53
CA LEU A 268 -20.11 -7.39 6.49
C LEU A 268 -19.38 -7.42 7.85
N PHE A 269 -20.12 -7.20 8.94
CA PHE A 269 -19.58 -7.31 10.29
C PHE A 269 -19.03 -8.72 10.56
N GLN A 270 -19.81 -9.76 10.26
CA GLN A 270 -19.39 -11.15 10.45
C GLN A 270 -18.13 -11.49 9.65
N ASN A 271 -18.06 -11.07 8.38
CA ASN A 271 -16.90 -11.27 7.54
C ASN A 271 -15.64 -10.60 8.10
N LYS A 272 -15.75 -9.36 8.57
CA LYS A 272 -14.65 -8.65 9.21
C LYS A 272 -14.20 -9.33 10.51
N ARG A 273 -15.12 -9.83 11.32
CA ARG A 273 -14.78 -10.61 12.53
C ARG A 273 -14.05 -11.92 12.20
N GLU A 274 -14.42 -12.61 11.12
CA GLU A 274 -13.70 -13.80 10.64
C GLU A 274 -12.30 -13.46 10.12
N GLU A 275 -12.09 -12.28 9.52
CA GLU A 275 -10.76 -11.78 9.16
C GLU A 275 -9.89 -11.56 10.40
N ILE A 276 -10.42 -10.89 11.43
CA ILE A 276 -9.75 -10.68 12.72
C ILE A 276 -9.38 -12.02 13.36
N LYS A 277 -10.30 -12.99 13.36
CA LYS A 277 -10.07 -14.33 13.88
C LYS A 277 -8.89 -15.01 13.20
N ARG A 278 -8.83 -14.93 11.87
CA ARG A 278 -7.70 -15.50 11.11
C ARG A 278 -6.36 -14.79 11.37
N ASP A 279 -6.38 -13.49 11.62
CA ASP A 279 -5.15 -12.71 11.85
C ASP A 279 -4.66 -12.77 13.30
N LEU A 280 -5.52 -12.51 14.28
CA LEU A 280 -5.14 -12.39 15.68
C LEU A 280 -5.22 -13.69 16.46
N TYR A 281 -6.12 -14.61 16.09
CA TYR A 281 -6.41 -15.84 16.81
C TYR A 281 -5.98 -17.10 16.06
N LYS A 282 -5.01 -16.97 15.14
CA LYS A 282 -4.48 -18.11 14.36
C LYS A 282 -4.01 -19.28 15.23
N LYS A 283 -3.46 -18.99 16.42
CA LYS A 283 -2.99 -20.03 17.37
C LYS A 283 -4.07 -20.52 18.32
N ASP A 284 -5.05 -19.68 18.62
CA ASP A 284 -6.12 -19.94 19.60
C ASP A 284 -7.51 -19.54 19.05
N PRO A 285 -8.04 -20.18 18.00
CA PRO A 285 -9.27 -19.74 17.32
C PRO A 285 -10.51 -19.70 18.22
N ASN A 286 -10.52 -20.53 19.29
CA ASN A 286 -11.63 -20.64 20.24
C ASN A 286 -11.72 -19.46 21.21
N ASN A 287 -10.65 -18.67 21.34
CA ASN A 287 -10.63 -17.50 22.21
C ASN A 287 -11.12 -16.23 21.50
N CYS A 288 -11.43 -16.30 20.20
CA CYS A 288 -12.03 -15.18 19.49
C CYS A 288 -13.48 -15.00 19.90
N PRO A 289 -13.91 -13.79 20.35
CA PRO A 289 -15.31 -13.52 20.65
C PRO A 289 -16.20 -13.82 19.44
N SER A 290 -17.31 -14.54 19.68
CA SER A 290 -18.27 -14.83 18.64
C SER A 290 -18.91 -13.55 18.10
N PRO A 291 -19.12 -13.39 16.79
CA PRO A 291 -19.84 -12.23 16.25
C PRO A 291 -21.20 -11.99 16.91
N SER A 292 -21.93 -13.06 17.24
CA SER A 292 -23.23 -13.00 17.94
C SER A 292 -23.15 -12.47 19.37
N SER A 293 -21.97 -12.58 20.04
CA SER A 293 -21.80 -12.00 21.38
C SER A 293 -21.47 -10.50 21.34
N LEU A 294 -21.08 -9.98 20.18
CA LEU A 294 -20.69 -8.59 19.99
C LEU A 294 -21.81 -7.71 19.42
N ILE A 295 -22.86 -8.33 18.87
CA ILE A 295 -24.08 -7.65 18.43
C ILE A 295 -25.25 -8.25 19.24
N SER A 296 -25.84 -7.46 20.10
CA SER A 296 -27.04 -7.84 20.84
C SER A 296 -28.28 -7.35 20.07
N GLY A 297 -29.17 -8.30 19.68
CA GLY A 297 -30.45 -8.01 19.03
C GLY A 297 -30.41 -8.06 17.48
N SER A 298 -31.54 -7.67 16.90
CA SER A 298 -31.74 -7.69 15.43
C SER A 298 -31.28 -6.43 14.72
N ARG A 299 -30.64 -5.49 15.42
CA ARG A 299 -30.22 -4.19 14.89
C ARG A 299 -28.70 -4.09 14.98
N VAL A 300 -28.04 -3.70 13.88
CA VAL A 300 -26.62 -3.37 13.91
C VAL A 300 -26.48 -1.91 14.32
N PRO A 301 -25.81 -1.60 15.44
CA PRO A 301 -25.51 -0.21 15.80
C PRO A 301 -24.64 0.47 14.76
N VAL A 302 -24.75 1.78 14.61
CA VAL A 302 -23.93 2.56 13.66
C VAL A 302 -22.43 2.31 13.86
N GLU A 303 -22.01 2.14 15.12
CA GLU A 303 -20.60 1.87 15.50
C GLU A 303 -20.11 0.49 15.05
N LYS A 304 -21.03 -0.40 14.69
CA LYS A 304 -20.74 -1.76 14.19
C LYS A 304 -20.95 -1.89 12.68
N THR A 305 -21.09 -0.77 11.98
CA THR A 305 -21.22 -0.76 10.52
C THR A 305 -19.89 -0.45 9.84
N VAL A 306 -19.70 -0.98 8.65
CA VAL A 306 -18.58 -0.61 7.79
C VAL A 306 -18.83 0.80 7.25
N GLY A 307 -18.02 1.77 7.67
CA GLY A 307 -18.18 3.18 7.35
C GLY A 307 -18.16 3.45 5.85
N LYS A 308 -17.25 2.82 5.12
CA LYS A 308 -17.15 2.89 3.66
C LYS A 308 -18.46 2.53 2.95
N LYS A 309 -19.12 1.48 3.42
CA LYS A 309 -20.43 1.07 2.86
C LYS A 309 -21.54 2.05 3.24
N LEU A 310 -21.61 2.43 4.52
CA LEU A 310 -22.61 3.36 5.02
C LEU A 310 -22.49 4.74 4.33
N LEU A 311 -21.29 5.27 4.24
CA LEU A 311 -21.03 6.54 3.57
C LEU A 311 -21.45 6.53 2.09
N LYS A 312 -21.21 5.42 1.39
CA LYS A 312 -21.69 5.24 0.00
C LYS A 312 -23.21 5.29 -0.10
N LEU A 313 -23.92 4.64 0.81
CA LEU A 313 -25.40 4.64 0.82
C LEU A 313 -25.96 6.01 1.17
N ILE A 314 -25.35 6.71 2.14
CA ILE A 314 -25.71 8.09 2.48
C ILE A 314 -25.56 9.00 1.25
N ARG A 315 -24.42 8.93 0.54
CA ARG A 315 -24.21 9.72 -0.68
C ARG A 315 -25.30 9.46 -1.73
N ASN A 316 -25.63 8.20 -1.97
CA ASN A 316 -26.65 7.83 -2.94
C ASN A 316 -28.04 8.41 -2.55
N ARG A 317 -28.39 8.36 -1.27
CA ARG A 317 -29.65 8.89 -0.77
C ARG A 317 -29.70 10.43 -0.91
N LEU A 318 -28.64 11.13 -0.50
CA LEU A 318 -28.54 12.57 -0.65
C LEU A 318 -28.65 13.02 -2.11
N GLN A 319 -27.99 12.28 -3.02
CA GLN A 319 -28.10 12.57 -4.47
C GLN A 319 -29.52 12.37 -5.00
N SER A 320 -30.23 11.34 -4.54
CA SER A 320 -31.63 11.10 -4.93
C SER A 320 -32.59 12.19 -4.44
N GLU A 321 -32.22 12.90 -3.37
CA GLU A 321 -32.95 14.05 -2.83
C GLU A 321 -32.54 15.39 -3.48
N GLY A 322 -31.69 15.35 -4.52
CA GLY A 322 -31.23 16.56 -5.24
C GLY A 322 -30.13 17.34 -4.50
N LEU A 323 -29.57 16.78 -3.44
CA LEU A 323 -28.44 17.35 -2.73
C LEU A 323 -27.12 16.87 -3.33
N ASN A 324 -26.11 17.74 -3.34
CA ASN A 324 -24.80 17.42 -3.88
C ASN A 324 -24.08 16.47 -2.91
N GLY A 325 -24.23 15.15 -3.08
CA GLY A 325 -23.61 14.12 -2.23
C GLY A 325 -22.07 14.07 -2.33
N GLY A 326 -21.45 14.98 -3.11
CA GLY A 326 -20.01 15.03 -3.36
C GLY A 326 -19.19 15.59 -2.20
N ASP A 327 -19.74 16.50 -1.40
CA ASP A 327 -18.99 17.31 -0.44
C ASP A 327 -19.04 16.81 1.01
N ILE A 328 -19.52 15.59 1.25
CA ILE A 328 -19.55 15.03 2.63
C ILE A 328 -18.20 14.54 3.13
N ILE A 329 -17.17 14.46 2.29
CA ILE A 329 -15.77 14.34 2.75
C ILE A 329 -15.15 15.74 2.74
N THR A 330 -15.49 16.51 3.74
CA THR A 330 -15.03 17.88 3.95
C THR A 330 -14.67 18.10 5.41
N GLU A 331 -13.86 19.12 5.67
CA GLU A 331 -13.46 19.46 7.04
C GLU A 331 -14.65 20.08 7.80
N THR A 332 -14.93 19.51 8.98
CA THR A 332 -15.87 20.09 9.94
C THR A 332 -15.35 20.00 11.37
N MET A 333 -15.86 20.84 12.27
CA MET A 333 -15.49 20.78 13.69
C MET A 333 -15.90 19.46 14.36
N ALA A 334 -16.89 18.76 13.81
CA ALA A 334 -17.34 17.46 14.32
C ALA A 334 -16.37 16.31 14.06
N LEU A 335 -15.35 16.51 13.21
CA LEU A 335 -14.28 15.54 12.95
C LEU A 335 -13.11 15.63 13.93
N LYS A 336 -13.08 16.60 14.85
CA LYS A 336 -12.01 16.72 15.83
C LYS A 336 -12.03 15.55 16.80
N ARG A 337 -10.86 14.93 16.99
CA ARG A 337 -10.62 13.79 17.89
C ARG A 337 -9.31 13.99 18.64
N GLU A 338 -9.37 14.01 19.97
CA GLU A 338 -8.17 14.22 20.79
C GLU A 338 -7.12 13.12 20.59
N GLU A 339 -7.55 11.88 20.38
CA GLU A 339 -6.66 10.74 20.15
C GLU A 339 -5.81 10.93 18.90
N ILE A 340 -6.38 11.48 17.82
CA ILE A 340 -5.64 11.77 16.59
C ILE A 340 -4.61 12.86 16.88
N ALA A 341 -5.03 13.96 17.51
CA ALA A 341 -4.11 15.04 17.85
C ALA A 341 -2.93 14.56 18.72
N ARG A 342 -3.16 13.65 19.69
CA ARG A 342 -2.10 13.08 20.55
C ARG A 342 -1.07 12.25 19.79
N ILE A 343 -1.47 11.58 18.70
CA ILE A 343 -0.55 10.75 17.91
C ILE A 343 0.47 11.64 17.19
N PHE A 344 0.12 12.84 16.82
CA PHE A 344 0.98 13.74 16.05
C PHE A 344 1.77 14.75 16.90
N ASN A 345 1.44 14.88 18.18
CA ASN A 345 2.17 15.68 19.17
C ASN A 345 3.18 14.83 19.97
#